data_228a6b61d8497c090604e1f218eaf25c
#
_entry.id   228a6b61d8497c090604e1f218eaf25c
#
_cell.length_a   1.000
_cell.length_b   1.000
_cell.length_c   1.000
_cell.angle_alpha   90.00
_cell.angle_beta   90.00
_cell.angle_gamma   90.00
#
_symmetry.space_group_name_H-M   'P 1'
#
loop_
_entity.id
_entity.type
_entity.pdbx_description
1 polymer ?
#
loop_
_entity_poly.entity_id
_entity_poly.type
_entity_poly.pdbx_seq_one_letter_code
_entity_poly.pdbx_strand_id
1 'polypeptide(L)'
;MTATPPPAVTAHRRIQGLDLLRGAAILLVLLRHSWPDLFGGAGIVGVVVFFTLSGYLITGLLADDVRRFGRIRYGRFYRNRFFRLIPALLFVLVGLVVMEGLLDVSDTRRFVPRTIGVALTYTMNIPLFNHGSPNFSHLWTLANEEQFYLVWPLIVFIGVRYRKLRVLVAVTAVVLVVLLVASVAWHRDDIGTIYNHPTTWTISMVVGAAAKLAEPRLDALIGGRRAAPAAAVGAVALTAMALVPDAKDHLVTYLVGGSAVGVSTVLVLWKLKEWTVAPRGVGLLVKLGVISYAVYLWNYPISWWLRDGGAPEVPVTTVVLSIAAGVVSWVVVERPVARLKARLETRASDGPKRPESVSAARS
;
A
#
# COMPACT_ATOMS: atom_id res chain seq x y z
N MET A 1 -44.11 -12.11 16.87
CA MET A 1 -43.17 -11.27 16.12
C MET A 1 -41.91 -12.09 15.90
N THR A 2 -41.76 -12.65 14.71
CA THR A 2 -40.59 -13.46 14.32
C THR A 2 -39.45 -12.52 13.99
N ALA A 3 -38.41 -12.53 14.80
CA ALA A 3 -37.19 -11.75 14.57
C ALA A 3 -36.53 -12.22 13.26
N THR A 4 -36.45 -11.34 12.29
CA THR A 4 -35.71 -11.57 11.05
C THR A 4 -34.24 -11.81 11.38
N PRO A 5 -33.61 -12.90 10.91
CA PRO A 5 -32.20 -13.15 11.16
C PRO A 5 -31.36 -12.02 10.55
N PRO A 6 -30.25 -11.61 11.21
CA PRO A 6 -29.39 -10.56 10.71
C PRO A 6 -28.85 -10.97 9.32
N PRO A 7 -28.75 -10.00 8.37
CA PRO A 7 -28.29 -10.29 7.03
C PRO A 7 -26.89 -10.91 7.08
N ALA A 8 -26.75 -12.04 6.39
CA ALA A 8 -25.48 -12.75 6.23
C ALA A 8 -24.39 -11.75 5.78
N VAL A 9 -23.25 -11.76 6.44
CA VAL A 9 -22.08 -10.96 6.06
C VAL A 9 -21.70 -11.38 4.65
N THR A 10 -22.13 -10.60 3.66
CA THR A 10 -21.74 -10.80 2.27
C THR A 10 -20.24 -10.73 2.20
N ALA A 11 -19.60 -11.85 1.90
CA ALA A 11 -18.16 -11.88 1.61
C ALA A 11 -17.90 -10.82 0.54
N HIS A 12 -17.06 -9.82 0.85
CA HIS A 12 -16.72 -8.76 -0.11
C HIS A 12 -16.12 -9.43 -1.34
N ARG A 13 -16.88 -9.44 -2.43
CA ARG A 13 -16.46 -10.01 -3.70
C ARG A 13 -15.19 -9.27 -4.13
N ARG A 14 -14.12 -10.02 -4.34
CA ARG A 14 -12.83 -9.49 -4.76
C ARG A 14 -12.98 -8.75 -6.09
N ILE A 15 -12.49 -7.53 -6.17
CA ILE A 15 -12.53 -6.69 -7.38
C ILE A 15 -11.21 -6.89 -8.11
N GLN A 16 -11.20 -7.65 -9.22
CA GLN A 16 -10.00 -7.96 -9.98
C GLN A 16 -9.37 -6.71 -10.63
N GLY A 17 -10.17 -5.67 -10.90
CA GLY A 17 -9.64 -4.39 -11.38
C GLY A 17 -8.69 -3.71 -10.40
N LEU A 18 -8.91 -3.86 -9.09
CA LEU A 18 -7.96 -3.36 -8.08
C LEU A 18 -6.67 -4.19 -8.04
N ASP A 19 -6.79 -5.51 -8.23
CA ASP A 19 -5.60 -6.36 -8.35
C ASP A 19 -4.83 -6.04 -9.64
N LEU A 20 -5.51 -5.73 -10.76
CA LEU A 20 -4.88 -5.28 -11.98
C LEU A 20 -4.07 -3.98 -11.76
N LEU A 21 -4.67 -2.99 -11.09
CA LEU A 21 -3.98 -1.73 -10.79
C LEU A 21 -2.75 -1.93 -9.90
N ARG A 22 -2.84 -2.83 -8.91
CA ARG A 22 -1.68 -3.25 -8.10
C ARG A 22 -0.62 -3.97 -8.93
N GLY A 23 -1.05 -4.80 -9.89
CA GLY A 23 -0.16 -5.50 -10.81
C GLY A 23 0.60 -4.55 -11.71
N ALA A 24 -0.07 -3.53 -12.24
CA ALA A 24 0.57 -2.48 -13.01
C ALA A 24 1.56 -1.66 -12.14
N ALA A 25 1.16 -1.31 -10.92
CA ALA A 25 2.00 -0.56 -9.99
C ALA A 25 3.30 -1.31 -9.64
N ILE A 26 3.21 -2.60 -9.29
CA ILE A 26 4.42 -3.39 -8.99
C ILE A 26 5.28 -3.63 -10.23
N LEU A 27 4.68 -3.75 -11.42
CA LEU A 27 5.42 -3.84 -12.67
C LEU A 27 6.26 -2.57 -12.90
N LEU A 28 5.72 -1.37 -12.67
CA LEU A 28 6.46 -0.11 -12.75
C LEU A 28 7.66 -0.09 -11.79
N VAL A 29 7.50 -0.61 -10.57
CA VAL A 29 8.61 -0.73 -9.59
C VAL A 29 9.69 -1.69 -10.11
N LEU A 30 9.30 -2.85 -10.64
CA LEU A 30 10.22 -3.82 -11.26
C LEU A 30 10.99 -3.19 -12.41
N LEU A 31 10.30 -2.48 -13.31
CA LEU A 31 10.90 -1.79 -14.45
C LEU A 31 11.93 -0.74 -14.00
N ARG A 32 11.62 0.06 -12.98
CA ARG A 32 12.56 1.06 -12.42
C ARG A 32 13.84 0.45 -11.89
N HIS A 33 13.73 -0.67 -11.18
CA HIS A 33 14.92 -1.29 -10.59
C HIS A 33 15.73 -2.11 -11.60
N SER A 34 15.11 -2.53 -12.70
CA SER A 34 15.77 -3.32 -13.75
C SER A 34 16.31 -2.46 -14.90
N TRP A 35 15.61 -1.40 -15.31
CA TRP A 35 15.99 -0.48 -16.39
C TRP A 35 15.87 0.97 -15.92
N PRO A 36 16.75 1.43 -15.00
CA PRO A 36 16.62 2.75 -14.37
C PRO A 36 16.67 3.91 -15.38
N ASP A 37 17.45 3.81 -16.43
CA ASP A 37 17.61 4.87 -17.42
C ASP A 37 16.37 5.07 -18.30
N LEU A 38 15.62 3.99 -18.57
CA LEU A 38 14.39 4.05 -19.37
C LEU A 38 13.17 4.43 -18.54
N PHE A 39 13.14 4.03 -17.26
CA PHE A 39 11.98 4.13 -16.38
C PHE A 39 12.26 4.98 -15.14
N GLY A 40 12.85 6.17 -15.32
CA GLY A 40 13.32 7.04 -14.25
C GLY A 40 12.28 7.32 -13.17
N GLY A 41 11.04 7.65 -13.56
CA GLY A 41 9.94 7.96 -12.66
C GLY A 41 9.08 6.76 -12.23
N ALA A 42 9.25 5.58 -12.87
CA ALA A 42 8.31 4.45 -12.69
C ALA A 42 8.22 3.94 -11.25
N GLY A 43 9.31 3.95 -10.50
CA GLY A 43 9.32 3.56 -9.09
C GLY A 43 8.45 4.48 -8.23
N ILE A 44 8.54 5.78 -8.45
CA ILE A 44 7.71 6.79 -7.77
C ILE A 44 6.24 6.55 -8.12
N VAL A 45 5.93 6.46 -9.41
CA VAL A 45 4.55 6.23 -9.89
C VAL A 45 3.97 4.96 -9.28
N GLY A 46 4.70 3.83 -9.33
CA GLY A 46 4.25 2.57 -8.77
C GLY A 46 3.93 2.66 -7.27
N VAL A 47 4.83 3.23 -6.49
CA VAL A 47 4.64 3.41 -5.03
C VAL A 47 3.46 4.34 -4.73
N VAL A 48 3.36 5.48 -5.41
CA VAL A 48 2.28 6.46 -5.18
C VAL A 48 0.91 5.91 -5.60
N VAL A 49 0.84 5.04 -6.61
CA VAL A 49 -0.36 4.28 -6.95
C VAL A 49 -0.79 3.39 -5.75
N PHE A 50 0.14 2.66 -5.12
CA PHE A 50 -0.18 1.88 -3.91
C PHE A 50 -0.68 2.76 -2.78
N PHE A 51 -0.04 3.89 -2.51
CA PHE A 51 -0.46 4.83 -1.47
C PHE A 51 -1.88 5.37 -1.73
N THR A 52 -2.18 5.75 -2.96
CA THR A 52 -3.53 6.22 -3.34
C THR A 52 -4.58 5.13 -3.12
N LEU A 53 -4.31 3.90 -3.54
CA LEU A 53 -5.18 2.76 -3.29
C LEU A 53 -5.36 2.48 -1.81
N SER A 54 -4.30 2.57 -1.03
CA SER A 54 -4.32 2.41 0.42
C SER A 54 -5.24 3.43 1.08
N GLY A 55 -5.10 4.70 0.75
CA GLY A 55 -5.97 5.77 1.25
C GLY A 55 -7.44 5.55 0.91
N TYR A 56 -7.73 5.18 -0.34
CA TYR A 56 -9.09 4.90 -0.81
C TYR A 56 -9.74 3.73 -0.06
N LEU A 57 -9.05 2.58 0.01
CA LEU A 57 -9.59 1.36 0.58
C LEU A 57 -9.77 1.46 2.10
N ILE A 58 -8.77 2.00 2.80
CA ILE A 58 -8.81 2.11 4.26
C ILE A 58 -9.87 3.10 4.72
N THR A 59 -10.00 4.23 4.04
CA THR A 59 -11.04 5.22 4.38
C THR A 59 -12.43 4.61 4.22
N GLY A 60 -12.66 3.83 3.15
CA GLY A 60 -13.93 3.12 2.97
C GLY A 60 -14.21 2.14 4.10
N LEU A 61 -13.23 1.30 4.44
CA LEU A 61 -13.35 0.29 5.50
C LEU A 61 -13.63 0.93 6.86
N LEU A 62 -12.90 1.98 7.23
CA LEU A 62 -13.06 2.66 8.52
C LEU A 62 -14.40 3.41 8.60
N ALA A 63 -14.78 4.11 7.54
CA ALA A 63 -16.05 4.81 7.49
C ALA A 63 -17.25 3.85 7.60
N ASP A 64 -17.15 2.68 6.95
CA ASP A 64 -18.18 1.64 7.05
C ASP A 64 -18.25 1.02 8.44
N ASP A 65 -17.10 0.80 9.11
CA ASP A 65 -17.08 0.34 10.50
C ASP A 65 -17.81 1.34 11.43
N VAL A 66 -17.52 2.65 11.31
CA VAL A 66 -18.18 3.64 12.15
C VAL A 66 -19.66 3.74 11.84
N ARG A 67 -20.07 3.69 10.55
CA ARG A 67 -21.50 3.73 10.17
C ARG A 67 -22.29 2.54 10.70
N ARG A 68 -21.70 1.32 10.60
CA ARG A 68 -22.39 0.07 10.98
C ARG A 68 -22.37 -0.22 12.47
N PHE A 69 -21.27 0.11 13.15
CA PHE A 69 -21.02 -0.29 14.54
C PHE A 69 -20.89 0.90 15.51
N GLY A 70 -21.02 2.15 15.03
CA GLY A 70 -20.79 3.36 15.82
C GLY A 70 -19.34 3.55 16.31
N ARG A 71 -18.44 2.63 15.97
CA ARG A 71 -17.04 2.61 16.42
C ARG A 71 -16.13 1.95 15.39
N ILE A 72 -14.85 2.28 15.44
CA ILE A 72 -13.83 1.53 14.71
C ILE A 72 -13.46 0.27 15.50
N ARG A 73 -13.43 -0.86 14.84
CA ARG A 73 -13.02 -2.14 15.41
C ARG A 73 -11.50 -2.29 15.31
N TYR A 74 -10.76 -1.48 16.06
CA TYR A 74 -9.30 -1.40 16.02
C TYR A 74 -8.62 -2.78 16.09
N GLY A 75 -9.01 -3.63 17.04
CA GLY A 75 -8.43 -4.97 17.18
C GLY A 75 -8.59 -5.82 15.91
N ARG A 76 -9.75 -5.74 15.22
CA ARG A 76 -9.96 -6.42 13.93
C ARG A 76 -9.13 -5.78 12.83
N PHE A 77 -9.06 -4.45 12.79
CA PHE A 77 -8.31 -3.70 11.80
C PHE A 77 -6.83 -4.05 11.85
N TYR A 78 -6.17 -3.89 13.01
CA TYR A 78 -4.74 -4.18 13.15
C TYR A 78 -4.42 -5.67 13.06
N ARG A 79 -5.27 -6.56 13.58
CA ARG A 79 -5.09 -8.01 13.41
C ARG A 79 -5.09 -8.41 11.91
N ASN A 80 -6.00 -7.85 11.11
CA ASN A 80 -6.06 -8.14 9.68
C ASN A 80 -4.81 -7.67 8.94
N ARG A 81 -4.25 -6.54 9.35
CA ARG A 81 -2.99 -6.01 8.81
C ARG A 81 -1.80 -6.85 9.24
N PHE A 82 -1.73 -7.19 10.53
CA PHE A 82 -0.68 -8.04 11.08
C PHE A 82 -0.54 -9.34 10.27
N PHE A 83 -1.62 -10.09 10.11
CA PHE A 83 -1.60 -11.33 9.35
C PHE A 83 -1.29 -11.14 7.86
N ARG A 84 -1.48 -9.96 7.33
CA ARG A 84 -1.20 -9.64 5.92
C ARG A 84 0.25 -9.21 5.69
N LEU A 85 0.85 -8.46 6.61
CA LEU A 85 2.11 -7.76 6.37
C LEU A 85 3.30 -8.42 7.10
N ILE A 86 3.15 -8.70 8.39
CA ILE A 86 4.24 -9.18 9.23
C ILE A 86 4.85 -10.50 8.76
N PRO A 87 4.08 -11.54 8.38
CA PRO A 87 4.69 -12.81 7.98
C PRO A 87 5.61 -12.69 6.75
N ALA A 88 5.22 -11.93 5.73
CA ALA A 88 6.06 -11.70 4.56
C ALA A 88 7.26 -10.80 4.87
N LEU A 89 7.09 -9.78 5.74
CA LEU A 89 8.19 -8.96 6.22
C LEU A 89 9.22 -9.80 6.98
N LEU A 90 8.80 -10.66 7.90
CA LEU A 90 9.71 -11.56 8.61
C LEU A 90 10.46 -12.48 7.65
N PHE A 91 9.79 -12.98 6.61
CA PHE A 91 10.42 -13.85 5.63
C PHE A 91 11.52 -13.13 4.81
N VAL A 92 11.30 -11.88 4.40
CA VAL A 92 12.36 -11.11 3.73
C VAL A 92 13.49 -10.72 4.70
N LEU A 93 13.19 -10.51 5.99
CA LEU A 93 14.23 -10.27 7.00
C LEU A 93 15.08 -11.54 7.28
N VAL A 94 14.52 -12.74 7.13
CA VAL A 94 15.32 -13.97 7.10
C VAL A 94 16.28 -13.95 5.90
N GLY A 95 15.81 -13.53 4.72
CA GLY A 95 16.66 -13.30 3.55
C GLY A 95 17.80 -12.31 3.82
N LEU A 96 17.52 -11.19 4.51
CA LEU A 96 18.52 -10.23 4.97
C LEU A 96 19.61 -10.91 5.83
N VAL A 97 19.17 -11.68 6.84
CA VAL A 97 20.12 -12.37 7.74
C VAL A 97 20.99 -13.37 6.97
N VAL A 98 20.42 -14.09 6.03
CA VAL A 98 21.18 -15.07 5.22
C VAL A 98 22.14 -14.34 4.27
N MET A 99 21.66 -13.41 3.46
CA MET A 99 22.44 -12.80 2.38
C MET A 99 23.47 -11.79 2.91
N GLU A 100 23.08 -10.93 3.83
CA GLU A 100 23.96 -9.89 4.36
C GLU A 100 24.61 -10.30 5.69
N GLY A 101 23.92 -11.06 6.54
CA GLY A 101 24.45 -11.49 7.83
C GLY A 101 25.41 -12.66 7.76
N LEU A 102 25.07 -13.72 7.02
CA LEU A 102 25.87 -14.94 6.93
C LEU A 102 26.81 -14.91 5.74
N LEU A 103 26.33 -14.59 4.54
CA LEU A 103 27.09 -14.61 3.29
C LEU A 103 27.84 -13.30 3.00
N ASP A 104 27.40 -12.18 3.61
CA ASP A 104 27.99 -10.83 3.49
C ASP A 104 28.15 -10.34 2.04
N VAL A 105 27.15 -10.59 1.22
CA VAL A 105 27.19 -10.36 -0.24
C VAL A 105 27.48 -8.90 -0.61
N SER A 106 27.04 -7.93 0.23
CA SER A 106 27.14 -6.50 -0.03
C SER A 106 28.07 -5.76 0.95
N ASP A 107 28.88 -6.47 1.75
CA ASP A 107 29.68 -5.89 2.83
C ASP A 107 28.84 -5.03 3.82
N THR A 108 27.61 -5.46 4.06
CA THR A 108 26.61 -4.73 4.87
C THR A 108 26.23 -5.45 6.17
N ARG A 109 26.94 -6.51 6.54
CA ARG A 109 26.69 -7.33 7.75
C ARG A 109 26.45 -6.49 9.01
N ARG A 110 27.24 -5.43 9.21
CA ARG A 110 27.15 -4.52 10.37
C ARG A 110 25.79 -3.83 10.51
N PHE A 111 25.05 -3.69 9.41
CA PHE A 111 23.75 -3.02 9.41
C PHE A 111 22.57 -3.96 9.71
N VAL A 112 22.74 -5.28 9.67
CA VAL A 112 21.68 -6.27 9.83
C VAL A 112 20.84 -6.05 11.08
N PRO A 113 21.41 -5.94 12.30
CA PRO A 113 20.57 -5.75 13.52
C PRO A 113 19.74 -4.48 13.47
N ARG A 114 20.32 -3.39 12.96
CA ARG A 114 19.65 -2.11 12.83
C ARG A 114 18.55 -2.15 11.79
N THR A 115 18.81 -2.78 10.64
CA THR A 115 17.80 -2.97 9.58
C THR A 115 16.59 -3.72 10.11
N ILE A 116 16.79 -4.79 10.88
CA ILE A 116 15.70 -5.52 11.53
C ILE A 116 14.92 -4.61 12.47
N GLY A 117 15.63 -3.83 13.31
CA GLY A 117 15.00 -2.91 14.25
C GLY A 117 14.11 -1.87 13.56
N VAL A 118 14.65 -1.11 12.58
CA VAL A 118 13.89 -0.06 11.89
C VAL A 118 12.79 -0.60 10.98
N ALA A 119 12.95 -1.82 10.44
CA ALA A 119 11.92 -2.48 9.65
C ALA A 119 10.71 -2.90 10.53
N LEU A 120 10.96 -3.53 11.68
CA LEU A 120 9.91 -4.00 12.59
C LEU A 120 9.21 -2.87 13.34
N THR A 121 9.90 -1.75 13.57
CA THR A 121 9.32 -0.55 14.20
C THR A 121 8.71 0.43 13.20
N TYR A 122 8.80 0.14 11.89
CA TYR A 122 8.31 1.05 10.84
C TYR A 122 8.88 2.47 10.94
N THR A 123 10.19 2.58 11.18
CA THR A 123 10.91 3.86 11.35
C THR A 123 11.94 4.12 10.25
N MET A 124 11.96 3.30 9.19
CA MET A 124 12.91 3.40 8.08
C MET A 124 12.90 4.76 7.36
N ASN A 125 11.79 5.50 7.44
CA ASN A 125 11.58 6.80 6.80
C ASN A 125 11.84 8.00 7.71
N ILE A 126 12.24 7.77 8.97
CA ILE A 126 12.47 8.86 9.94
C ILE A 126 13.94 9.26 9.90
N PRO A 127 14.29 10.53 9.54
CA PRO A 127 15.68 10.95 9.36
C PRO A 127 16.56 10.82 10.61
N LEU A 128 15.94 10.91 11.80
CA LEU A 128 16.66 10.79 13.09
C LEU A 128 17.21 9.39 13.35
N PHE A 129 16.67 8.37 12.69
CA PHE A 129 17.14 7.00 12.80
C PHE A 129 18.06 6.68 11.64
N ASN A 130 19.18 6.03 11.93
CA ASN A 130 20.00 5.48 10.88
C ASN A 130 19.25 4.33 10.21
N HIS A 131 19.10 4.37 8.89
CA HIS A 131 18.18 3.52 8.11
C HIS A 131 18.67 2.07 7.94
N GLY A 132 19.81 1.70 8.49
CA GLY A 132 20.34 0.34 8.35
C GLY A 132 20.98 0.08 6.97
N SER A 133 20.78 -1.12 6.42
CA SER A 133 21.32 -1.49 5.10
C SER A 133 20.65 -0.69 3.97
N PRO A 134 21.44 -0.12 3.05
CA PRO A 134 20.91 0.53 1.85
C PRO A 134 20.02 -0.37 1.01
N ASN A 135 20.32 -1.67 0.98
CA ASN A 135 19.61 -2.69 0.20
C ASN A 135 18.18 -2.93 0.70
N PHE A 136 17.81 -2.42 1.87
CA PHE A 136 16.49 -2.48 2.47
C PHE A 136 15.83 -1.11 2.61
N SER A 137 16.44 -0.06 2.06
CA SER A 137 15.91 1.31 2.19
C SER A 137 14.47 1.46 1.67
N HIS A 138 14.05 0.65 0.67
CA HIS A 138 12.69 0.65 0.11
C HIS A 138 11.58 0.43 1.17
N LEU A 139 11.91 -0.13 2.34
CA LEU A 139 10.96 -0.31 3.45
C LEU A 139 10.45 1.02 4.04
N TRP A 140 11.01 2.17 3.61
CA TRP A 140 10.46 3.48 3.94
C TRP A 140 8.98 3.63 3.55
N THR A 141 8.56 2.99 2.45
CA THR A 141 7.17 3.04 1.99
C THR A 141 6.23 2.32 2.94
N LEU A 142 6.66 1.17 3.47
CA LEU A 142 5.91 0.42 4.46
C LEU A 142 5.80 1.21 5.77
N ALA A 143 6.87 1.90 6.17
CA ALA A 143 6.85 2.80 7.32
C ALA A 143 5.82 3.94 7.13
N ASN A 144 5.81 4.60 5.97
CA ASN A 144 4.82 5.64 5.65
C ASN A 144 3.37 5.12 5.71
N GLU A 145 3.11 3.95 5.16
CA GLU A 145 1.77 3.35 5.21
C GLU A 145 1.34 3.06 6.66
N GLU A 146 2.19 2.41 7.46
CA GLU A 146 1.81 2.04 8.82
C GLU A 146 1.68 3.26 9.74
N GLN A 147 2.50 4.30 9.57
CA GLN A 147 2.34 5.57 10.26
C GLN A 147 1.01 6.26 9.89
N PHE A 148 0.65 6.26 8.61
CA PHE A 148 -0.66 6.76 8.18
C PHE A 148 -1.80 5.94 8.82
N TYR A 149 -1.69 4.62 8.88
CA TYR A 149 -2.70 3.76 9.49
C TYR A 149 -2.78 3.85 11.01
N LEU A 150 -1.76 4.38 11.66
CA LEU A 150 -1.81 4.69 13.09
C LEU A 150 -2.68 5.95 13.36
N VAL A 151 -2.53 6.97 12.52
CA VAL A 151 -3.20 8.28 12.70
C VAL A 151 -4.57 8.33 12.03
N TRP A 152 -4.70 7.77 10.82
CA TRP A 152 -5.88 7.90 9.99
C TRP A 152 -7.19 7.38 10.61
N PRO A 153 -7.21 6.25 11.34
CA PRO A 153 -8.43 5.77 12.02
C PRO A 153 -8.99 6.78 13.02
N LEU A 154 -8.14 7.51 13.73
CA LEU A 154 -8.57 8.55 14.66
C LEU A 154 -9.22 9.72 13.91
N ILE A 155 -8.61 10.19 12.82
CA ILE A 155 -9.15 11.26 11.97
C ILE A 155 -10.53 10.86 11.41
N VAL A 156 -10.66 9.63 10.90
CA VAL A 156 -11.93 9.11 10.36
C VAL A 156 -12.98 8.99 11.47
N PHE A 157 -12.61 8.46 12.64
CA PHE A 157 -13.54 8.33 13.77
C PHE A 157 -14.10 9.70 14.21
N ILE A 158 -13.22 10.66 14.47
CA ILE A 158 -13.58 12.03 14.83
C ILE A 158 -14.44 12.66 13.72
N GLY A 159 -14.00 12.53 12.48
CA GLY A 159 -14.67 13.10 11.32
C GLY A 159 -16.10 12.58 11.11
N VAL A 160 -16.31 11.27 11.28
CA VAL A 160 -17.64 10.66 11.17
C VAL A 160 -18.49 11.03 12.39
N ARG A 161 -17.92 10.96 13.60
CA ARG A 161 -18.61 11.25 14.87
C ARG A 161 -19.19 12.66 14.90
N TYR A 162 -18.43 13.64 14.39
CA TYR A 162 -18.81 15.07 14.36
C TYR A 162 -19.34 15.55 13.00
N ARG A 163 -19.54 14.63 12.05
CA ARG A 163 -20.01 14.95 10.67
C ARG A 163 -19.10 15.94 9.91
N LYS A 164 -17.81 15.98 10.27
CA LYS A 164 -16.80 16.90 9.70
C LYS A 164 -15.71 16.17 8.91
N LEU A 165 -15.94 14.91 8.49
CA LEU A 165 -14.90 14.09 7.87
C LEU A 165 -14.28 14.75 6.63
N ARG A 166 -15.09 15.38 5.75
CA ARG A 166 -14.57 16.09 4.57
C ARG A 166 -13.67 17.28 4.95
N VAL A 167 -14.04 18.00 6.02
CA VAL A 167 -13.24 19.12 6.53
C VAL A 167 -11.92 18.63 7.09
N LEU A 168 -11.92 17.54 7.89
CA LEU A 168 -10.69 16.98 8.45
C LEU A 168 -9.77 16.44 7.36
N VAL A 169 -10.30 15.81 6.32
CA VAL A 169 -9.50 15.37 5.16
C VAL A 169 -8.87 16.56 4.44
N ALA A 170 -9.63 17.64 4.22
CA ALA A 170 -9.11 18.86 3.61
C ALA A 170 -8.04 19.53 4.48
N VAL A 171 -8.27 19.63 5.79
CA VAL A 171 -7.26 20.15 6.73
C VAL A 171 -6.00 19.29 6.72
N THR A 172 -6.13 17.96 6.74
CA THR A 172 -4.98 17.06 6.65
C THR A 172 -4.21 17.27 5.34
N ALA A 173 -4.91 17.44 4.21
CA ALA A 173 -4.27 17.72 2.93
C ALA A 173 -3.49 19.05 2.97
N VAL A 174 -4.09 20.12 3.52
CA VAL A 174 -3.40 21.42 3.67
C VAL A 174 -2.18 21.29 4.58
N VAL A 175 -2.31 20.63 5.73
CA VAL A 175 -1.17 20.40 6.64
C VAL A 175 -0.03 19.66 5.94
N LEU A 176 -0.35 18.59 5.19
CA LEU A 176 0.68 17.83 4.46
C LEU A 176 1.34 18.67 3.37
N VAL A 177 0.59 19.51 2.65
CA VAL A 177 1.18 20.43 1.65
C VAL A 177 2.08 21.44 2.32
N VAL A 178 1.68 22.05 3.44
CA VAL A 178 2.51 22.98 4.18
C VAL A 178 3.79 22.31 4.67
N LEU A 179 3.68 21.10 5.26
CA LEU A 179 4.85 20.34 5.72
C LEU A 179 5.76 19.94 4.55
N LEU A 180 5.21 19.57 3.41
CA LEU A 180 5.97 19.26 2.20
C LEU A 180 6.75 20.49 1.71
N VAL A 181 6.08 21.64 1.57
CA VAL A 181 6.71 22.90 1.13
C VAL A 181 7.80 23.31 2.11
N ALA A 182 7.56 23.19 3.41
CA ALA A 182 8.56 23.46 4.44
C ALA A 182 9.77 22.50 4.34
N SER A 183 9.52 21.21 4.12
CA SER A 183 10.57 20.20 3.92
C SER A 183 11.42 20.50 2.68
N VAL A 184 10.77 20.87 1.57
CA VAL A 184 11.43 21.28 0.32
C VAL A 184 12.26 22.54 0.52
N ALA A 185 11.72 23.55 1.19
CA ALA A 185 12.44 24.80 1.46
C ALA A 185 13.66 24.58 2.35
N TRP A 186 13.56 23.65 3.31
CA TRP A 186 14.64 23.31 4.22
C TRP A 186 15.78 22.52 3.55
N HIS A 187 15.45 21.62 2.61
CA HIS A 187 16.40 20.73 1.93
C HIS A 187 16.62 21.12 0.45
N ARG A 188 16.43 22.38 0.09
CA ARG A 188 16.52 22.83 -1.31
C ARG A 188 17.86 22.54 -2.00
N ASP A 189 18.95 22.46 -1.22
CA ASP A 189 20.29 22.21 -1.72
C ASP A 189 20.61 20.72 -1.90
N ASP A 190 19.80 19.85 -1.29
CA ASP A 190 19.83 18.38 -1.47
C ASP A 190 18.42 17.81 -1.41
N ILE A 191 17.68 17.99 -2.50
CA ILE A 191 16.29 17.59 -2.61
C ILE A 191 16.10 16.07 -2.48
N GLY A 192 17.11 15.28 -2.82
CA GLY A 192 17.09 13.82 -2.71
C GLY A 192 16.85 13.32 -1.29
N THR A 193 17.28 14.11 -0.28
CA THR A 193 17.11 13.79 1.13
C THR A 193 15.65 13.61 1.54
N ILE A 194 14.72 14.38 0.96
CA ILE A 194 13.31 14.30 1.32
C ILE A 194 12.57 13.15 0.64
N TYR A 195 13.24 12.38 -0.23
CA TYR A 195 12.59 11.29 -0.97
C TYR A 195 11.88 10.28 -0.06
N ASN A 196 12.50 9.93 1.07
CA ASN A 196 11.96 8.96 2.02
C ASN A 196 11.10 9.61 3.12
N HIS A 197 11.01 10.95 3.17
CA HIS A 197 10.32 11.64 4.26
C HIS A 197 8.81 11.30 4.30
N PRO A 198 8.22 11.20 5.50
CA PRO A 198 6.79 10.93 5.65
C PRO A 198 5.91 11.97 4.97
N THR A 199 6.38 13.22 4.87
CA THR A 199 5.62 14.33 4.32
C THR A 199 5.51 14.32 2.80
N THR A 200 6.44 13.65 2.10
CA THR A 200 6.60 13.78 0.65
C THR A 200 5.46 13.12 -0.13
N TRP A 201 5.10 11.88 0.19
CA TRP A 201 4.18 11.11 -0.62
C TRP A 201 2.84 10.81 0.06
N THR A 202 2.71 11.09 1.35
CA THR A 202 1.49 10.82 2.14
C THR A 202 0.26 11.55 1.61
N ILE A 203 0.46 12.69 0.92
CA ILE A 203 -0.63 13.42 0.26
C ILE A 203 -1.43 12.53 -0.72
N SER A 204 -0.79 11.58 -1.38
CA SER A 204 -1.47 10.66 -2.30
C SER A 204 -2.45 9.72 -1.58
N MET A 205 -2.16 9.31 -0.35
CA MET A 205 -3.12 8.56 0.49
C MET A 205 -4.34 9.43 0.81
N VAL A 206 -4.13 10.71 1.09
CA VAL A 206 -5.23 11.66 1.34
C VAL A 206 -6.04 11.91 0.08
N VAL A 207 -5.41 11.97 -1.11
CA VAL A 207 -6.12 12.02 -2.41
C VAL A 207 -7.02 10.79 -2.58
N GLY A 208 -6.50 9.59 -2.31
CA GLY A 208 -7.30 8.36 -2.32
C GLY A 208 -8.46 8.38 -1.34
N ALA A 209 -8.22 8.86 -0.12
CA ALA A 209 -9.25 9.03 0.91
C ALA A 209 -10.34 10.03 0.48
N ALA A 210 -9.94 11.17 -0.07
CA ALA A 210 -10.86 12.18 -0.59
C ALA A 210 -11.71 11.63 -1.75
N ALA A 211 -11.11 10.85 -2.66
CA ALA A 211 -11.82 10.18 -3.74
C ALA A 211 -12.88 9.21 -3.20
N LYS A 212 -12.59 8.45 -2.14
CA LYS A 212 -13.59 7.58 -1.50
C LYS A 212 -14.76 8.35 -0.92
N LEU A 213 -14.50 9.48 -0.29
CA LEU A 213 -15.56 10.33 0.30
C LEU A 213 -16.37 11.10 -0.74
N ALA A 214 -15.77 11.36 -1.89
CA ALA A 214 -16.40 12.04 -3.02
C ALA A 214 -17.02 11.06 -4.03
N GLU A 215 -17.09 9.77 -3.73
CA GLU A 215 -17.51 8.71 -4.66
C GLU A 215 -18.80 9.03 -5.42
N PRO A 216 -19.91 9.49 -4.80
CA PRO A 216 -21.12 9.84 -5.55
C PRO A 216 -20.94 11.02 -6.53
N ARG A 217 -20.07 11.98 -6.18
CA ARG A 217 -19.77 13.12 -7.07
C ARG A 217 -18.87 12.70 -8.23
N LEU A 218 -17.88 11.86 -7.95
CA LEU A 218 -16.99 11.32 -8.97
C LEU A 218 -17.73 10.37 -9.91
N ASP A 219 -18.69 9.58 -9.43
CA ASP A 219 -19.57 8.77 -10.28
C ASP A 219 -20.39 9.65 -11.25
N ALA A 220 -20.87 10.79 -10.81
CA ALA A 220 -21.58 11.74 -11.67
C ALA A 220 -20.65 12.43 -12.69
N LEU A 221 -19.39 12.72 -12.32
CA LEU A 221 -18.43 13.43 -13.17
C LEU A 221 -17.73 12.53 -14.19
N ILE A 222 -17.20 11.40 -13.74
CA ILE A 222 -16.32 10.50 -14.49
C ILE A 222 -16.79 9.04 -14.51
N GLY A 223 -18.03 8.75 -14.06
CA GLY A 223 -18.61 7.41 -14.09
C GLY A 223 -19.26 7.06 -15.43
N GLY A 224 -19.75 5.83 -15.55
CA GLY A 224 -20.45 5.31 -16.73
C GLY A 224 -19.63 5.45 -18.01
N ARG A 225 -20.20 6.09 -19.05
CA ARG A 225 -19.54 6.26 -20.35
C ARG A 225 -18.26 7.11 -20.27
N ARG A 226 -18.11 7.95 -19.26
CA ARG A 226 -16.93 8.81 -19.07
C ARG A 226 -15.78 8.09 -18.39
N ALA A 227 -16.03 6.94 -17.75
CA ALA A 227 -15.01 6.22 -17.01
C ALA A 227 -13.86 5.70 -17.88
N ALA A 228 -14.13 5.25 -19.10
CA ALA A 228 -13.10 4.76 -20.01
C ALA A 228 -12.19 5.89 -20.51
N PRO A 229 -12.69 7.01 -21.06
CA PRO A 229 -11.82 8.12 -21.47
C PRO A 229 -11.08 8.74 -20.27
N ALA A 230 -11.71 8.89 -19.11
CA ALA A 230 -11.02 9.36 -17.91
C ALA A 230 -9.86 8.43 -17.50
N ALA A 231 -10.09 7.11 -17.52
CA ALA A 231 -9.05 6.14 -17.25
C ALA A 231 -7.92 6.17 -18.28
N ALA A 232 -8.21 6.40 -19.57
CA ALA A 232 -7.21 6.56 -20.61
C ALA A 232 -6.32 7.78 -20.35
N VAL A 233 -6.91 8.94 -20.00
CA VAL A 233 -6.16 10.14 -19.59
C VAL A 233 -5.27 9.86 -18.40
N GLY A 234 -5.82 9.21 -17.35
CA GLY A 234 -5.04 8.83 -16.16
C GLY A 234 -3.89 7.89 -16.50
N ALA A 235 -4.13 6.88 -17.35
CA ALA A 235 -3.10 5.92 -17.76
C ALA A 235 -1.99 6.60 -18.57
N VAL A 236 -2.33 7.48 -19.52
CA VAL A 236 -1.35 8.26 -20.29
C VAL A 236 -0.51 9.14 -19.37
N ALA A 237 -1.15 9.85 -18.40
CA ALA A 237 -0.44 10.67 -17.44
C ALA A 237 0.51 9.84 -16.56
N LEU A 238 0.05 8.68 -16.03
CA LEU A 238 0.91 7.78 -15.26
C LEU A 238 2.09 7.28 -16.07
N THR A 239 1.86 6.92 -17.34
CA THR A 239 2.93 6.47 -18.26
C THR A 239 3.93 7.58 -18.53
N ALA A 240 3.45 8.79 -18.84
CA ALA A 240 4.32 9.95 -19.08
C ALA A 240 5.21 10.24 -17.83
N MET A 241 4.61 10.24 -16.62
CA MET A 241 5.35 10.46 -15.39
C MET A 241 6.33 9.31 -15.07
N ALA A 242 6.03 8.07 -15.47
CA ALA A 242 6.92 6.92 -15.27
C ALA A 242 8.16 6.99 -16.16
N LEU A 243 8.07 7.65 -17.31
CA LEU A 243 9.16 7.81 -18.28
C LEU A 243 10.00 9.06 -18.05
N VAL A 244 9.70 9.89 -17.04
CA VAL A 244 10.51 11.08 -16.72
C VAL A 244 11.90 10.63 -16.30
N PRO A 245 12.97 11.01 -17.02
CA PRO A 245 14.34 10.71 -16.64
C PRO A 245 14.65 11.39 -15.30
N ASP A 246 15.49 10.78 -14.48
CA ASP A 246 16.00 11.35 -13.24
C ASP A 246 14.94 12.05 -12.37
N ALA A 247 13.73 11.44 -12.35
CA ALA A 247 12.56 12.05 -11.70
C ALA A 247 12.81 12.43 -10.22
N LYS A 248 13.76 11.77 -9.56
CA LYS A 248 14.16 12.07 -8.18
C LYS A 248 14.91 13.39 -8.03
N ASP A 249 15.51 13.90 -9.11
CA ASP A 249 16.34 15.09 -9.06
C ASP A 249 15.55 16.36 -9.41
N HIS A 250 14.28 16.18 -9.79
CA HIS A 250 13.41 17.29 -10.15
C HIS A 250 12.56 17.77 -8.98
N LEU A 251 12.71 19.02 -8.59
CA LEU A 251 11.89 19.67 -7.55
C LEU A 251 10.38 19.52 -7.79
N VAL A 252 9.95 19.63 -9.04
CA VAL A 252 8.53 19.49 -9.44
C VAL A 252 7.98 18.11 -9.08
N THR A 253 8.80 17.06 -9.15
CA THR A 253 8.39 15.70 -8.76
C THR A 253 7.95 15.63 -7.30
N TYR A 254 8.63 16.34 -6.42
CA TYR A 254 8.29 16.38 -5.00
C TYR A 254 7.05 17.24 -4.74
N LEU A 255 6.98 18.42 -5.34
CA LEU A 255 5.89 19.37 -5.09
C LEU A 255 4.54 18.89 -5.65
N VAL A 256 4.56 18.28 -6.83
CA VAL A 256 3.32 17.96 -7.58
C VAL A 256 3.13 16.46 -7.80
N GLY A 257 4.22 15.68 -7.84
CA GLY A 257 4.18 14.27 -8.24
C GLY A 257 3.22 13.43 -7.40
N GLY A 258 3.24 13.56 -6.07
CA GLY A 258 2.34 12.82 -5.20
C GLY A 258 0.85 13.07 -5.51
N SER A 259 0.48 14.33 -5.72
CA SER A 259 -0.89 14.73 -6.07
C SER A 259 -1.25 14.34 -7.49
N ALA A 260 -0.37 14.57 -8.47
CA ALA A 260 -0.62 14.28 -9.88
C ALA A 260 -0.78 12.78 -10.13
N VAL A 261 0.14 11.95 -9.60
CA VAL A 261 0.01 10.48 -9.66
C VAL A 261 -1.25 10.02 -8.92
N GLY A 262 -1.54 10.60 -7.74
CA GLY A 262 -2.73 10.29 -6.98
C GLY A 262 -4.02 10.53 -7.76
N VAL A 263 -4.19 11.70 -8.36
CA VAL A 263 -5.35 12.05 -9.20
C VAL A 263 -5.43 11.14 -10.43
N SER A 264 -4.33 10.94 -11.14
CA SER A 264 -4.27 10.03 -12.30
C SER A 264 -4.66 8.60 -11.91
N THR A 265 -4.21 8.13 -10.73
CA THR A 265 -4.60 6.83 -10.17
C THR A 265 -6.12 6.76 -9.93
N VAL A 266 -6.72 7.82 -9.39
CA VAL A 266 -8.19 7.88 -9.19
C VAL A 266 -8.93 7.79 -10.51
N LEU A 267 -8.46 8.45 -11.57
CA LEU A 267 -9.08 8.34 -12.90
C LEU A 267 -9.08 6.90 -13.42
N VAL A 268 -7.95 6.21 -13.31
CA VAL A 268 -7.83 4.80 -13.70
C VAL A 268 -8.68 3.89 -12.81
N LEU A 269 -8.62 4.11 -11.50
CA LEU A 269 -9.39 3.37 -10.50
C LEU A 269 -10.89 3.41 -10.79
N TRP A 270 -11.40 4.57 -11.27
CA TRP A 270 -12.84 4.74 -11.51
C TRP A 270 -13.38 3.77 -12.54
N LYS A 271 -12.60 3.43 -13.57
CA LYS A 271 -12.97 2.38 -14.53
C LYS A 271 -12.72 0.99 -13.96
N LEU A 272 -11.58 0.78 -13.34
CA LEU A 272 -11.18 -0.55 -12.89
C LEU A 272 -12.01 -1.07 -11.69
N LYS A 273 -12.57 -0.19 -10.85
CA LYS A 273 -13.45 -0.62 -9.74
C LYS A 273 -14.72 -1.35 -10.21
N GLU A 274 -15.11 -1.16 -11.47
CA GLU A 274 -16.27 -1.85 -12.08
C GLU A 274 -15.94 -3.32 -12.44
N TRP A 275 -14.64 -3.67 -12.55
CA TRP A 275 -14.21 -4.98 -13.01
C TRP A 275 -14.12 -5.99 -11.85
N THR A 276 -15.25 -6.60 -11.51
CA THR A 276 -15.27 -7.75 -10.59
C THR A 276 -14.55 -8.96 -11.19
N VAL A 277 -14.59 -9.11 -12.53
CA VAL A 277 -13.80 -10.05 -13.31
C VAL A 277 -13.07 -9.27 -14.40
N ALA A 278 -11.76 -9.41 -14.46
CA ALA A 278 -10.93 -8.75 -15.45
C ALA A 278 -10.98 -9.48 -16.81
N PRO A 279 -10.79 -8.75 -17.93
CA PRO A 279 -10.64 -9.36 -19.25
C PRO A 279 -9.51 -10.41 -19.28
N ARG A 280 -9.65 -11.44 -20.14
CA ARG A 280 -8.67 -12.54 -20.22
C ARG A 280 -7.24 -12.10 -20.52
N GLY A 281 -7.03 -11.06 -21.35
CA GLY A 281 -5.71 -10.59 -21.74
C GLY A 281 -4.85 -9.99 -20.62
N VAL A 282 -5.45 -9.58 -19.47
CA VAL A 282 -4.72 -8.96 -18.34
C VAL A 282 -4.56 -9.90 -17.14
N GLY A 283 -4.87 -11.17 -17.29
CA GLY A 283 -4.89 -12.15 -16.19
C GLY A 283 -3.53 -12.29 -15.47
N LEU A 284 -2.41 -12.17 -16.16
CA LEU A 284 -1.07 -12.22 -15.57
C LEU A 284 -0.82 -11.00 -14.65
N LEU A 285 -1.21 -9.81 -15.08
CA LEU A 285 -1.09 -8.60 -14.26
C LEU A 285 -2.00 -8.67 -13.01
N VAL A 286 -3.20 -9.24 -13.13
CA VAL A 286 -4.07 -9.49 -11.98
C VAL A 286 -3.40 -10.45 -11.00
N LYS A 287 -2.79 -11.53 -11.47
CA LYS A 287 -2.05 -12.48 -10.61
C LYS A 287 -0.84 -11.80 -9.95
N LEU A 288 -0.10 -11.00 -10.69
CA LEU A 288 1.02 -10.21 -10.17
C LEU A 288 0.53 -9.24 -9.08
N GLY A 289 -0.62 -8.60 -9.27
CA GLY A 289 -1.24 -7.75 -8.26
C GLY A 289 -1.63 -8.45 -6.96
N VAL A 290 -1.98 -9.74 -7.04
CA VAL A 290 -2.27 -10.58 -5.87
C VAL A 290 -1.06 -10.74 -4.96
N ILE A 291 0.10 -10.96 -5.57
CA ILE A 291 1.38 -11.20 -4.87
C ILE A 291 2.25 -9.93 -4.80
N SER A 292 1.70 -8.76 -5.17
CA SER A 292 2.46 -7.51 -5.33
C SER A 292 3.24 -7.10 -4.09
N TYR A 293 2.71 -7.37 -2.90
CA TYR A 293 3.39 -7.07 -1.63
C TYR A 293 4.66 -7.91 -1.46
N ALA A 294 4.57 -9.22 -1.67
CA ALA A 294 5.74 -10.10 -1.60
C ALA A 294 6.79 -9.73 -2.66
N VAL A 295 6.37 -9.51 -3.91
CA VAL A 295 7.28 -9.08 -4.98
C VAL A 295 7.95 -7.76 -4.63
N TYR A 296 7.22 -6.79 -4.06
CA TYR A 296 7.77 -5.51 -3.61
C TYR A 296 8.88 -5.69 -2.57
N LEU A 297 8.64 -6.53 -1.55
CA LEU A 297 9.61 -6.76 -0.49
C LEU A 297 10.92 -7.38 -1.00
N TRP A 298 10.84 -8.29 -1.97
CA TRP A 298 12.02 -9.01 -2.48
C TRP A 298 12.72 -8.28 -3.64
N ASN A 299 12.04 -7.44 -4.41
CA ASN A 299 12.60 -6.83 -5.61
C ASN A 299 13.83 -5.96 -5.34
N TYR A 300 13.73 -5.05 -4.38
CA TYR A 300 14.82 -4.10 -4.12
C TYR A 300 16.10 -4.79 -3.61
N PRO A 301 16.05 -5.63 -2.55
CA PRO A 301 17.24 -6.34 -2.10
C PRO A 301 17.83 -7.25 -3.18
N ILE A 302 17.02 -7.99 -3.95
CA ILE A 302 17.52 -8.82 -5.04
C ILE A 302 18.26 -7.97 -6.08
N SER A 303 17.74 -6.79 -6.42
CA SER A 303 18.41 -5.91 -7.39
C SER A 303 19.80 -5.46 -6.92
N TRP A 304 19.98 -5.23 -5.62
CA TRP A 304 21.25 -4.87 -5.03
C TRP A 304 22.19 -6.06 -4.88
N TRP A 305 21.71 -7.18 -4.36
CA TRP A 305 22.55 -8.39 -4.21
C TRP A 305 23.11 -8.91 -5.54
N LEU A 306 22.36 -8.77 -6.63
CA LEU A 306 22.86 -9.13 -7.96
C LEU A 306 23.96 -8.18 -8.44
N ARG A 307 23.85 -6.88 -8.16
CA ARG A 307 24.87 -5.89 -8.52
C ARG A 307 26.13 -6.06 -7.68
N ASP A 308 25.99 -6.13 -6.36
CA ASP A 308 27.10 -6.22 -5.42
C ASP A 308 27.82 -7.58 -5.54
N GLY A 309 27.11 -8.66 -5.90
CA GLY A 309 27.67 -9.97 -6.17
C GLY A 309 28.44 -10.10 -7.49
N GLY A 310 28.60 -8.98 -8.22
CA GLY A 310 29.36 -8.95 -9.49
C GLY A 310 28.68 -9.67 -10.66
N ALA A 311 27.37 -10.02 -10.51
CA ALA A 311 26.60 -10.50 -11.64
C ALA A 311 26.50 -9.37 -12.67
N PRO A 312 26.73 -9.65 -13.97
CA PRO A 312 26.44 -8.65 -14.99
C PRO A 312 25.00 -8.23 -14.83
N GLU A 313 24.74 -6.91 -14.88
CA GLU A 313 23.38 -6.38 -14.77
C GLU A 313 22.50 -7.05 -15.84
N VAL A 314 21.78 -8.07 -15.44
CA VAL A 314 20.79 -8.71 -16.30
C VAL A 314 19.43 -8.28 -15.79
N PRO A 315 18.87 -7.18 -16.33
CA PRO A 315 17.58 -6.63 -15.87
C PRO A 315 16.47 -7.68 -15.82
N VAL A 316 16.46 -8.57 -16.81
CA VAL A 316 15.51 -9.69 -16.89
C VAL A 316 15.66 -10.64 -15.70
N THR A 317 16.91 -10.96 -15.30
CA THR A 317 17.18 -11.83 -14.13
C THR A 317 16.63 -11.22 -12.86
N THR A 318 16.79 -9.92 -12.65
CA THR A 318 16.21 -9.18 -11.51
C THR A 318 14.69 -9.32 -11.48
N VAL A 319 14.00 -9.12 -12.61
CA VAL A 319 12.55 -9.29 -12.71
C VAL A 319 12.12 -10.71 -12.38
N VAL A 320 12.77 -11.70 -13.02
CA VAL A 320 12.41 -13.11 -12.86
C VAL A 320 12.62 -13.57 -11.42
N LEU A 321 13.78 -13.28 -10.82
CA LEU A 321 14.08 -13.68 -9.44
C LEU A 321 13.17 -12.96 -8.44
N SER A 322 12.84 -11.67 -8.65
CA SER A 322 11.91 -10.93 -7.79
C SER A 322 10.50 -11.53 -7.81
N ILE A 323 10.00 -11.88 -8.99
CA ILE A 323 8.70 -12.53 -9.13
C ILE A 323 8.75 -13.94 -8.52
N ALA A 324 9.80 -14.72 -8.79
CA ALA A 324 9.96 -16.06 -8.22
C ALA A 324 10.01 -16.04 -6.69
N ALA A 325 10.82 -15.14 -6.10
CA ALA A 325 10.88 -14.95 -4.65
C ALA A 325 9.54 -14.50 -4.07
N GLY A 326 8.81 -13.60 -4.76
CA GLY A 326 7.46 -13.19 -4.39
C GLY A 326 6.47 -14.35 -4.42
N VAL A 327 6.52 -15.21 -5.44
CA VAL A 327 5.69 -16.43 -5.53
C VAL A 327 6.02 -17.39 -4.40
N VAL A 328 7.30 -17.64 -4.12
CA VAL A 328 7.74 -18.48 -3.00
C VAL A 328 7.23 -17.93 -1.67
N SER A 329 7.44 -16.63 -1.42
CA SER A 329 6.92 -15.96 -0.22
C SER A 329 5.40 -16.14 -0.08
N TRP A 330 4.66 -15.92 -1.14
CA TRP A 330 3.20 -16.06 -1.13
C TRP A 330 2.74 -17.50 -0.86
N VAL A 331 3.38 -18.49 -1.50
CA VAL A 331 3.01 -19.91 -1.35
C VAL A 331 3.38 -20.46 0.02
N VAL A 332 4.60 -20.14 0.49
CA VAL A 332 5.16 -20.72 1.71
C VAL A 332 4.70 -19.99 2.97
N VAL A 333 4.47 -18.68 2.89
CA VAL A 333 4.18 -17.86 4.06
C VAL A 333 2.77 -17.27 4.02
N GLU A 334 2.45 -16.43 3.05
CA GLU A 334 1.24 -15.62 3.09
C GLU A 334 -0.04 -16.46 2.94
N ARG A 335 -0.06 -17.39 1.98
CA ARG A 335 -1.21 -18.25 1.76
C ARG A 335 -1.53 -19.18 2.94
N PRO A 336 -0.56 -19.88 3.58
CA PRO A 336 -0.79 -20.64 4.81
C PRO A 336 -1.30 -19.78 5.96
N VAL A 337 -0.71 -18.62 6.18
CA VAL A 337 -1.13 -17.69 7.25
C VAL A 337 -2.55 -17.16 7.01
N ALA A 338 -2.91 -16.83 5.77
CA ALA A 338 -4.28 -16.42 5.43
C ALA A 338 -5.29 -17.55 5.69
N ARG A 339 -4.94 -18.81 5.42
CA ARG A 339 -5.76 -19.99 5.73
C ARG A 339 -5.91 -20.18 7.24
N LEU A 340 -4.81 -20.05 8.00
CA LEU A 340 -4.84 -20.13 9.46
C LEU A 340 -5.78 -19.07 10.05
N LYS A 341 -5.63 -17.82 9.59
CA LYS A 341 -6.51 -16.72 9.99
C LYS A 341 -7.99 -17.03 9.75
N ALA A 342 -8.33 -17.51 8.54
CA ALA A 342 -9.71 -17.87 8.21
C ALA A 342 -10.27 -18.96 9.16
N ARG A 343 -9.48 -19.98 9.48
CA ARG A 343 -9.86 -21.03 10.43
C ARG A 343 -10.10 -20.48 11.84
N LEU A 344 -9.25 -19.54 12.31
CA LEU A 344 -9.42 -18.91 13.62
C LEU A 344 -10.69 -18.05 13.67
N GLU A 345 -11.02 -17.36 12.59
CA GLU A 345 -12.24 -16.54 12.51
C GLU A 345 -13.51 -17.42 12.51
N THR A 346 -13.51 -18.56 11.80
CA THR A 346 -14.63 -19.52 11.82
C THR A 346 -14.84 -20.11 13.23
N ARG A 347 -13.77 -20.56 13.90
CA ARG A 347 -13.88 -21.10 15.27
C ARG A 347 -14.40 -20.07 16.27
N ALA A 348 -14.05 -18.79 16.11
CA ALA A 348 -14.54 -17.71 16.96
C ALA A 348 -16.03 -17.41 16.75
N SER A 349 -16.58 -17.70 15.55
CA SER A 349 -18.01 -17.57 15.25
C SER A 349 -18.85 -18.76 15.75
N ASP A 350 -18.26 -19.95 15.84
CA ASP A 350 -18.92 -21.19 16.24
C ASP A 350 -18.85 -21.48 17.75
N GLY A 351 -18.23 -20.58 18.54
CA GLY A 351 -18.15 -20.67 19.99
C GLY A 351 -19.54 -20.67 20.63
N PRO A 352 -19.72 -21.29 21.83
CA PRO A 352 -21.03 -21.54 22.42
C PRO A 352 -21.82 -20.24 22.55
N LYS A 353 -22.97 -20.16 21.89
CA LYS A 353 -23.98 -19.14 22.16
C LYS A 353 -24.29 -19.22 23.66
N ARG A 354 -24.02 -18.11 24.40
CA ARG A 354 -24.49 -18.02 25.80
C ARG A 354 -25.94 -18.47 25.85
N PRO A 355 -26.29 -19.42 26.72
CA PRO A 355 -27.70 -19.78 26.90
C PRO A 355 -28.46 -18.50 27.27
N GLU A 356 -29.51 -18.22 26.51
CA GLU A 356 -30.47 -17.19 26.91
C GLU A 356 -30.93 -17.52 28.29
N SER A 357 -30.66 -16.63 29.24
CA SER A 357 -31.20 -16.75 30.60
C SER A 357 -32.72 -16.78 30.47
N VAL A 358 -33.29 -17.97 30.69
CA VAL A 358 -34.72 -18.16 30.85
C VAL A 358 -35.11 -17.31 32.06
N SER A 359 -35.64 -16.11 31.83
CA SER A 359 -36.33 -15.33 32.83
C SER A 359 -37.55 -16.13 33.26
N ALA A 360 -37.38 -16.90 34.35
CA ALA A 360 -38.49 -17.56 35.02
C ALA A 360 -39.47 -16.49 35.45
N ALA A 361 -40.62 -16.45 34.80
CA ALA A 361 -41.81 -15.81 35.31
C ALA A 361 -42.08 -16.43 36.69
N ARG A 362 -42.01 -15.63 37.71
CA ARG A 362 -42.67 -15.90 38.99
C ARG A 362 -43.85 -14.97 39.11
N SER A 363 -44.98 -15.65 39.21
CA SER A 363 -46.31 -15.25 39.60
C SER A 363 -46.39 -14.13 40.65
#